data_0cdf6d9589786d9f5301f082bbd87328
#
_entry.id   0cdf6d9589786d9f5301f082bbd87328
#
_cell.length_a   1.000
_cell.length_b   1.000
_cell.length_c   1.000
_cell.angle_alpha   90.00
_cell.angle_beta   90.00
_cell.angle_gamma   90.00
#
_symmetry.space_group_name_H-M   'P 1'
#
loop_
_entity.id
_entity.type
_entity.pdbx_description
1 polymer ?
#
loop_
_entity_poly.entity_id
_entity_poly.type
_entity_poly.pdbx_seq_one_letter_code
_entity_poly.pdbx_strand_id
1 'polypeptide(L)'
;EFEGIIECEGVVEIGQEGYGFLRSSGYNYLSSPDDIYVSGQQIKAYGLKTGDVVDGSVRIPREGEKYFALINVNKINGLSPSEVRDRVPFEHLTPLFPDEKFNLCHGRNDNISTRIVDLFTPIGKGQRALIVAQPKTGKTILLKDIANAIAKNHPETYLMMLLIDERPEEVTDMARTVNAEVIASTFDEPAERHVKIAEIVLNKAKRMVECGHDV
;
A
#
# COMPACT_ATOMS: atom_id res chain seq x y z
N GLU A 1 -9.70 -21.12 24.72
CA GLU A 1 -9.91 -22.22 23.73
C GLU A 1 -9.98 -21.71 22.26
N PHE A 2 -9.95 -20.40 22.03
CA PHE A 2 -9.97 -19.81 20.68
C PHE A 2 -8.68 -19.05 20.35
N GLU A 3 -7.59 -19.27 21.07
CA GLU A 3 -6.30 -18.63 20.78
C GLU A 3 -5.73 -19.14 19.46
N GLY A 4 -5.40 -18.23 18.54
CA GLY A 4 -4.77 -18.56 17.26
C GLY A 4 -5.71 -18.97 16.11
N ILE A 5 -7.03 -18.84 16.28
CA ILE A 5 -8.04 -19.18 15.23
C ILE A 5 -8.37 -17.94 14.38
N ILE A 6 -8.18 -16.73 14.95
CA ILE A 6 -8.50 -15.48 14.24
C ILE A 6 -7.28 -15.06 13.42
N GLU A 7 -7.44 -15.10 12.12
CA GLU A 7 -6.44 -14.56 11.19
C GLU A 7 -6.58 -13.05 11.05
N CYS A 8 -5.47 -12.36 10.86
CA CYS A 8 -5.41 -10.92 10.68
C CYS A 8 -4.37 -10.55 9.64
N GLU A 9 -4.64 -9.45 8.96
CA GLU A 9 -3.69 -8.78 8.08
C GLU A 9 -3.66 -7.29 8.43
N GLY A 10 -2.48 -6.71 8.45
CA GLY A 10 -2.31 -5.29 8.72
C GLY A 10 -0.91 -4.79 8.43
N VAL A 11 -0.76 -3.46 8.41
CA VAL A 11 0.53 -2.79 8.21
C VAL A 11 1.13 -2.42 9.54
N VAL A 12 2.37 -2.80 9.77
CA VAL A 12 3.11 -2.52 11.01
C VAL A 12 3.44 -1.02 11.11
N GLU A 13 3.07 -0.40 12.21
CA GLU A 13 3.57 0.90 12.64
C GLU A 13 4.31 0.72 13.97
N ILE A 14 5.62 0.96 14.00
CA ILE A 14 6.46 0.80 15.19
C ILE A 14 6.56 2.15 15.91
N GLY A 15 6.21 2.16 17.21
CA GLY A 15 6.33 3.33 18.06
C GLY A 15 7.76 3.52 18.61
N GLN A 16 8.01 4.69 19.18
CA GLN A 16 9.31 5.05 19.78
C GLN A 16 9.69 4.15 20.98
N GLU A 17 8.71 3.55 21.62
CA GLU A 17 8.92 2.67 22.79
C GLU A 17 9.32 1.23 22.41
N GLY A 18 9.46 0.94 21.10
CA GLY A 18 9.94 -0.34 20.60
C GLY A 18 8.88 -1.45 20.49
N TYR A 19 7.61 -1.15 20.74
CA TYR A 19 6.48 -1.98 20.35
C TYR A 19 5.74 -1.37 19.18
N GLY A 20 4.82 -2.08 18.58
CA GLY A 20 4.08 -1.60 17.40
C GLY A 20 2.64 -2.05 17.37
N PHE A 21 1.95 -1.59 16.34
CA PHE A 21 0.58 -1.97 16.02
C PHE A 21 0.46 -2.38 14.56
N LEU A 22 -0.39 -3.36 14.28
CA LEU A 22 -0.87 -3.60 12.93
C LEU A 22 -2.06 -2.68 12.68
N ARG A 23 -1.94 -1.84 11.66
CA ARG A 23 -2.96 -0.89 11.24
C ARG A 23 -3.81 -1.49 10.14
N SER A 24 -5.12 -1.30 10.22
CA SER A 24 -6.08 -1.81 9.25
C SER A 24 -6.22 -0.90 8.03
N SER A 25 -6.33 -1.51 6.84
CA SER A 25 -6.65 -0.80 5.59
C SER A 25 -8.03 -0.12 5.64
N GLY A 26 -8.99 -0.69 6.37
CA GLY A 26 -10.32 -0.11 6.55
C GLY A 26 -10.34 1.28 7.21
N TYR A 27 -9.28 1.63 7.94
CA TYR A 27 -9.09 2.94 8.57
C TYR A 27 -7.95 3.75 7.93
N ASN A 28 -7.62 3.47 6.67
CA ASN A 28 -6.52 4.11 5.94
C ASN A 28 -5.18 4.05 6.72
N TYR A 29 -4.95 2.94 7.42
CA TYR A 29 -3.76 2.70 8.27
C TYR A 29 -3.55 3.68 9.42
N LEU A 30 -4.58 4.42 9.80
CA LEU A 30 -4.58 5.25 10.99
C LEU A 30 -4.95 4.46 12.25
N SER A 31 -4.69 5.07 13.42
CA SER A 31 -5.05 4.47 14.70
C SER A 31 -6.55 4.21 14.79
N SER A 32 -6.92 2.99 15.14
CA SER A 32 -8.30 2.53 15.20
C SER A 32 -8.53 1.56 16.37
N PRO A 33 -9.79 1.28 16.74
CA PRO A 33 -10.10 0.25 17.73
C PRO A 33 -9.67 -1.16 17.30
N ASP A 34 -9.51 -1.38 15.99
CA ASP A 34 -9.15 -2.68 15.40
C ASP A 34 -7.63 -2.91 15.34
N ASP A 35 -6.86 -2.00 15.92
CA ASP A 35 -5.40 -2.11 15.96
C ASP A 35 -4.98 -3.34 16.76
N ILE A 36 -3.97 -4.06 16.25
CA ILE A 36 -3.44 -5.27 16.86
C ILE A 36 -2.07 -4.97 17.43
N TYR A 37 -1.89 -5.26 18.71
CA TYR A 37 -0.62 -5.05 19.40
C TYR A 37 0.44 -6.05 18.94
N VAL A 38 1.64 -5.54 18.66
CA VAL A 38 2.84 -6.31 18.31
C VAL A 38 3.93 -6.02 19.32
N SER A 39 4.42 -7.06 19.99
CA SER A 39 5.45 -6.90 21.02
C SER A 39 6.83 -6.58 20.40
N GLY A 40 7.65 -5.85 21.17
CA GLY A 40 9.04 -5.56 20.76
C GLY A 40 9.90 -6.81 20.55
N GLN A 41 9.56 -7.92 21.21
CA GLN A 41 10.23 -9.21 20.99
C GLN A 41 9.92 -9.78 19.60
N GLN A 42 8.65 -9.72 19.18
CA GLN A 42 8.24 -10.17 17.84
C GLN A 42 8.84 -9.29 16.75
N ILE A 43 8.86 -7.96 16.94
CA ILE A 43 9.49 -7.03 16.01
C ILE A 43 10.95 -7.41 15.77
N LYS A 44 11.71 -7.69 16.83
CA LYS A 44 13.11 -8.11 16.74
C LYS A 44 13.29 -9.51 16.15
N ALA A 45 12.45 -10.46 16.57
CA ALA A 45 12.55 -11.85 16.15
C ALA A 45 12.30 -12.01 14.63
N TYR A 46 11.31 -11.29 14.10
CA TYR A 46 10.96 -11.34 12.68
C TYR A 46 11.61 -10.24 11.83
N GLY A 47 12.36 -9.31 12.46
CA GLY A 47 12.98 -8.19 11.75
C GLY A 47 11.97 -7.24 11.11
N LEU A 48 10.81 -7.05 11.77
CA LEU A 48 9.74 -6.19 11.26
C LEU A 48 10.17 -4.72 11.21
N LYS A 49 9.73 -4.04 10.17
CA LYS A 49 9.94 -2.61 9.97
C LYS A 49 8.59 -1.91 9.75
N THR A 50 8.52 -0.63 10.06
CA THR A 50 7.33 0.18 9.74
C THR A 50 7.03 0.10 8.25
N GLY A 51 5.78 -0.22 7.91
CA GLY A 51 5.32 -0.43 6.55
C GLY A 51 5.21 -1.89 6.12
N ASP A 52 5.74 -2.86 6.89
CA ASP A 52 5.56 -4.27 6.57
C ASP A 52 4.08 -4.69 6.67
N VAL A 53 3.61 -5.40 5.66
CA VAL A 53 2.31 -6.07 5.67
C VAL A 53 2.49 -7.41 6.37
N VAL A 54 1.86 -7.59 7.50
CA VAL A 54 1.93 -8.83 8.29
C VAL A 54 0.60 -9.55 8.24
N ASP A 55 0.67 -10.83 7.83
CA ASP A 55 -0.41 -11.80 7.92
C ASP A 55 -0.08 -12.77 9.07
N GLY A 56 -1.00 -12.94 9.99
CA GLY A 56 -0.78 -13.74 11.18
C GLY A 56 -2.04 -14.08 11.93
N SER A 57 -1.87 -14.68 13.11
CA SER A 57 -2.97 -15.01 14.00
C SER A 57 -2.90 -14.21 15.30
N VAL A 58 -4.08 -13.86 15.81
CA VAL A 58 -4.25 -13.03 17.00
C VAL A 58 -4.96 -13.79 18.12
N ARG A 59 -4.78 -13.30 19.34
CA ARG A 59 -5.57 -13.67 20.50
C ARG A 59 -6.46 -12.53 20.96
N ILE A 60 -7.53 -12.91 21.60
CA ILE A 60 -8.47 -12.00 22.26
C ILE A 60 -7.74 -11.23 23.38
N PRO A 61 -8.06 -9.94 23.62
CA PRO A 61 -7.54 -9.18 24.74
C PRO A 61 -7.82 -9.88 26.07
N ARG A 62 -6.82 -9.94 26.96
CA ARG A 62 -6.97 -10.41 28.33
C ARG A 62 -7.58 -9.31 29.20
N GLU A 63 -7.99 -9.69 30.41
CA GLU A 63 -8.52 -8.75 31.38
C GLU A 63 -7.51 -7.62 31.66
N GLY A 64 -7.89 -6.37 31.35
CA GLY A 64 -7.01 -5.18 31.42
C GLY A 64 -6.29 -4.80 30.13
N GLU A 65 -6.33 -5.62 29.09
CA GLU A 65 -5.79 -5.28 27.76
C GLU A 65 -6.87 -4.64 26.88
N LYS A 66 -6.49 -3.63 26.10
CA LYS A 66 -7.41 -2.91 25.20
C LYS A 66 -7.44 -3.47 23.78
N TYR A 67 -6.33 -4.03 23.32
CA TYR A 67 -6.11 -4.43 21.93
C TYR A 67 -5.94 -5.94 21.80
N PHE A 68 -6.30 -6.49 20.65
CA PHE A 68 -5.89 -7.82 20.25
C PHE A 68 -4.36 -7.90 20.21
N ALA A 69 -3.80 -9.06 20.49
CA ALA A 69 -2.36 -9.25 20.46
C ALA A 69 -1.98 -10.29 19.39
N LEU A 70 -0.97 -9.95 18.57
CA LEU A 70 -0.40 -10.87 17.60
C LEU A 70 0.26 -12.05 18.32
N ILE A 71 -0.08 -13.28 17.94
CA ILE A 71 0.54 -14.50 18.46
C ILE A 71 1.61 -14.99 17.50
N ASN A 72 1.23 -15.17 16.25
CA ASN A 72 2.09 -15.79 15.24
C ASN A 72 2.07 -14.98 13.94
N VAL A 73 3.20 -14.99 13.25
CA VAL A 73 3.37 -14.37 11.93
C VAL A 73 3.47 -15.47 10.90
N ASN A 74 2.51 -15.52 9.98
CA ASN A 74 2.45 -16.48 8.90
C ASN A 74 3.25 -15.99 7.69
N LYS A 75 3.00 -14.73 7.30
CA LYS A 75 3.66 -14.09 6.16
C LYS A 75 4.00 -12.63 6.45
N ILE A 76 5.03 -12.14 5.79
CA ILE A 76 5.45 -10.74 5.79
C ILE A 76 5.57 -10.32 4.32
N ASN A 77 4.79 -9.32 3.89
CA ASN A 77 4.73 -8.87 2.50
C ASN A 77 4.49 -10.03 1.50
N GLY A 78 3.68 -11.00 1.88
CA GLY A 78 3.36 -12.18 1.07
C GLY A 78 4.39 -13.30 1.08
N LEU A 79 5.57 -13.09 1.65
CA LEU A 79 6.68 -14.06 1.75
C LEU A 79 6.75 -14.70 3.15
N SER A 80 7.51 -15.78 3.26
CA SER A 80 7.79 -16.39 4.57
C SER A 80 8.72 -15.48 5.42
N PRO A 81 8.60 -15.50 6.76
CA PRO A 81 9.46 -14.69 7.61
C PRO A 81 10.96 -14.95 7.45
N SER A 82 11.35 -16.18 7.04
CA SER A 82 12.73 -16.54 6.78
C SER A 82 13.31 -15.85 5.54
N GLU A 83 12.51 -15.70 4.48
CA GLU A 83 12.92 -15.05 3.23
C GLU A 83 13.06 -13.53 3.40
N VAL A 84 12.19 -12.93 4.21
CA VAL A 84 12.18 -11.48 4.43
C VAL A 84 13.33 -11.01 5.33
N ARG A 85 13.89 -11.91 6.16
CA ARG A 85 14.91 -11.56 7.15
C ARG A 85 16.17 -10.94 6.55
N ASP A 86 16.60 -11.45 5.40
CA ASP A 86 17.86 -11.08 4.74
C ASP A 86 17.65 -10.05 3.60
N ARG A 87 16.49 -9.40 3.55
CA ARG A 87 16.16 -8.39 2.53
C ARG A 87 17.09 -7.18 2.61
N VAL A 88 17.44 -6.64 1.44
CA VAL A 88 18.20 -5.40 1.33
C VAL A 88 17.28 -4.21 1.57
N PRO A 89 17.60 -3.29 2.50
CA PRO A 89 16.82 -2.08 2.72
C PRO A 89 16.69 -1.23 1.45
N PHE A 90 15.54 -0.59 1.27
CA PHE A 90 15.24 0.23 0.08
C PHE A 90 16.31 1.30 -0.18
N GLU A 91 16.84 1.90 0.87
CA GLU A 91 17.86 2.96 0.83
C GLU A 91 19.20 2.48 0.27
N HIS A 92 19.43 1.16 0.22
CA HIS A 92 20.65 0.53 -0.31
C HIS A 92 20.45 -0.07 -1.72
N LEU A 93 19.23 0.01 -2.27
CA LEU A 93 18.96 -0.43 -3.63
C LEU A 93 19.56 0.55 -4.64
N THR A 94 20.15 0.03 -5.69
CA THR A 94 20.72 0.85 -6.78
C THR A 94 19.60 1.34 -7.69
N PRO A 95 19.37 2.67 -7.83
CA PRO A 95 18.41 3.19 -8.77
C PRO A 95 18.89 2.98 -10.21
N LEU A 96 18.01 2.44 -11.05
CA LEU A 96 18.24 2.23 -12.47
C LEU A 96 17.32 3.11 -13.30
N PHE A 97 17.71 3.44 -14.52
CA PHE A 97 16.80 4.03 -15.47
C PHE A 97 15.75 3.00 -15.91
N PRO A 98 14.47 3.41 -16.09
CA PRO A 98 13.43 2.51 -16.56
C PRO A 98 13.76 1.98 -17.95
N ASP A 99 13.97 0.69 -18.08
CA ASP A 99 14.25 -0.02 -19.35
C ASP A 99 13.07 -0.92 -19.77
N GLU A 100 12.16 -1.23 -18.84
CA GLU A 100 10.95 -1.99 -19.08
C GLU A 100 9.72 -1.08 -19.09
N LYS A 101 8.98 -1.09 -20.19
CA LYS A 101 7.81 -0.26 -20.40
C LYS A 101 6.54 -0.95 -19.91
N PHE A 102 5.63 -0.21 -19.27
CA PHE A 102 4.25 -0.64 -19.09
C PHE A 102 3.47 -0.56 -20.41
N ASN A 103 2.85 -1.65 -20.78
CA ASN A 103 1.97 -1.69 -21.95
C ASN A 103 0.56 -1.25 -21.51
N LEU A 104 0.15 -0.05 -21.91
CA LEU A 104 -1.17 0.48 -21.59
C LEU A 104 -2.23 0.05 -22.61
N CYS A 105 -1.83 -0.47 -23.76
CA CYS A 105 -2.72 -0.81 -24.87
C CYS A 105 -2.58 -2.27 -25.29
N HIS A 106 -3.72 -2.95 -25.52
CA HIS A 106 -3.77 -4.36 -25.92
C HIS A 106 -4.60 -4.64 -27.17
N GLY A 107 -5.25 -3.63 -27.77
CA GLY A 107 -6.09 -3.90 -28.94
C GLY A 107 -6.91 -2.74 -29.49
N ARG A 108 -7.91 -3.09 -30.34
CA ARG A 108 -8.73 -2.10 -31.05
C ARG A 108 -9.70 -1.30 -30.17
N ASN A 109 -10.03 -1.80 -28.99
CA ASN A 109 -11.01 -1.18 -28.08
C ASN A 109 -10.37 -0.39 -26.92
N ASP A 110 -9.07 -0.10 -27.02
CA ASP A 110 -8.39 0.69 -26.00
C ASP A 110 -8.82 2.15 -26.09
N ASN A 111 -8.84 2.82 -24.93
CA ASN A 111 -9.17 4.23 -24.83
C ASN A 111 -8.14 5.07 -25.62
N ILE A 112 -8.62 6.09 -26.33
CA ILE A 112 -7.76 7.01 -27.10
C ILE A 112 -6.76 7.70 -26.17
N SER A 113 -7.17 8.06 -24.95
CA SER A 113 -6.30 8.73 -23.97
C SER A 113 -5.11 7.86 -23.58
N THR A 114 -5.35 6.58 -23.25
CA THR A 114 -4.27 5.64 -22.91
C THR A 114 -3.35 5.36 -24.10
N ARG A 115 -3.90 5.31 -25.32
CA ARG A 115 -3.10 5.15 -26.54
C ARG A 115 -2.18 6.34 -26.80
N ILE A 116 -2.65 7.56 -26.55
CA ILE A 116 -1.83 8.76 -26.66
C ILE A 116 -0.69 8.74 -25.64
N VAL A 117 -0.99 8.40 -24.39
CA VAL A 117 0.03 8.26 -23.34
C VAL A 117 1.05 7.19 -23.72
N ASP A 118 0.58 6.02 -24.13
CA ASP A 118 1.45 4.89 -24.49
C ASP A 118 2.40 5.19 -25.65
N LEU A 119 1.95 6.03 -26.61
CA LEU A 119 2.72 6.38 -27.80
C LEU A 119 3.69 7.56 -27.58
N PHE A 120 3.23 8.63 -26.93
CA PHE A 120 3.98 9.88 -26.81
C PHE A 120 4.69 10.08 -25.49
N THR A 121 4.18 9.48 -24.40
CA THR A 121 4.73 9.58 -23.07
C THR A 121 4.74 8.21 -22.38
N PRO A 122 5.48 7.23 -22.94
CA PRO A 122 5.49 5.88 -22.38
C PRO A 122 5.94 5.89 -20.92
N ILE A 123 5.32 5.05 -20.10
CA ILE A 123 5.61 4.90 -18.68
C ILE A 123 6.40 3.61 -18.48
N GLY A 124 7.59 3.72 -17.90
CA GLY A 124 8.43 2.58 -17.56
C GLY A 124 8.32 2.18 -16.07
N LYS A 125 8.65 0.94 -15.77
CA LYS A 125 8.73 0.46 -14.37
C LYS A 125 9.78 1.27 -13.61
N GLY A 126 9.40 1.85 -12.46
CA GLY A 126 10.26 2.74 -11.68
C GLY A 126 10.29 4.21 -12.12
N GLN A 127 9.57 4.58 -13.18
CA GLN A 127 9.52 5.96 -13.67
C GLN A 127 8.63 6.84 -12.78
N ARG A 128 9.06 8.08 -12.55
CA ARG A 128 8.22 9.14 -11.99
C ARG A 128 7.61 9.95 -13.11
N ALA A 129 6.29 10.11 -13.09
CA ALA A 129 5.54 10.91 -14.04
C ALA A 129 4.67 11.95 -13.31
N LEU A 130 4.36 13.06 -13.98
CA LEU A 130 3.51 14.10 -13.44
C LEU A 130 2.42 14.43 -14.46
N ILE A 131 1.16 14.41 -14.04
CA ILE A 131 0.02 14.86 -14.82
C ILE A 131 -0.40 16.24 -14.31
N VAL A 132 -0.26 17.24 -15.18
CA VAL A 132 -0.65 18.61 -14.88
C VAL A 132 -1.83 18.99 -15.76
N ALA A 133 -2.92 19.40 -15.13
CA ALA A 133 -4.13 19.82 -15.83
C ALA A 133 -4.90 20.84 -15.01
N GLN A 134 -5.65 21.70 -15.69
CA GLN A 134 -6.60 22.60 -15.03
C GLN A 134 -7.70 21.80 -14.31
N PRO A 135 -8.36 22.39 -13.29
CA PRO A 135 -9.51 21.75 -12.66
C PRO A 135 -10.58 21.38 -13.68
N LYS A 136 -11.24 20.24 -13.51
CA LYS A 136 -12.37 19.74 -14.33
C LYS A 136 -12.01 19.39 -15.80
N THR A 137 -10.75 19.17 -16.14
CA THR A 137 -10.31 18.79 -17.49
C THR A 137 -10.14 17.28 -17.71
N GLY A 138 -10.51 16.45 -16.72
CA GLY A 138 -10.46 15.00 -16.83
C GLY A 138 -9.19 14.34 -16.28
N LYS A 139 -8.39 15.03 -15.46
CA LYS A 139 -7.18 14.47 -14.83
C LYS A 139 -7.46 13.15 -14.12
N THR A 140 -8.49 13.11 -13.27
CA THR A 140 -8.88 11.92 -12.50
C THR A 140 -9.33 10.77 -13.40
N ILE A 141 -10.03 11.08 -14.50
CA ILE A 141 -10.46 10.08 -15.50
C ILE A 141 -9.21 9.46 -16.17
N LEU A 142 -8.25 10.28 -16.57
CA LEU A 142 -7.01 9.79 -17.17
C LEU A 142 -6.22 8.90 -16.20
N LEU A 143 -6.14 9.27 -14.93
CA LEU A 143 -5.50 8.45 -13.90
C LEU A 143 -6.18 7.09 -13.75
N LYS A 144 -7.52 7.05 -13.74
CA LYS A 144 -8.29 5.80 -13.71
C LYS A 144 -8.02 4.92 -14.92
N ASP A 145 -8.02 5.52 -16.09
CA ASP A 145 -7.78 4.81 -17.35
C ASP A 145 -6.39 4.17 -17.36
N ILE A 146 -5.36 4.91 -16.93
CA ILE A 146 -3.99 4.40 -16.82
C ILE A 146 -3.91 3.28 -15.76
N ALA A 147 -4.47 3.48 -14.57
CA ALA A 147 -4.43 2.51 -13.51
C ALA A 147 -5.14 1.20 -13.92
N ASN A 148 -6.31 1.29 -14.53
CA ASN A 148 -7.04 0.13 -15.02
C ASN A 148 -6.32 -0.58 -16.18
N ALA A 149 -5.65 0.18 -17.05
CA ALA A 149 -4.83 -0.40 -18.12
C ALA A 149 -3.64 -1.20 -17.54
N ILE A 150 -2.95 -0.66 -16.52
CA ILE A 150 -1.87 -1.35 -15.82
C ILE A 150 -2.41 -2.57 -15.11
N ALA A 151 -3.49 -2.45 -14.31
CA ALA A 151 -4.09 -3.57 -13.60
C ALA A 151 -4.49 -4.74 -14.50
N LYS A 152 -4.95 -4.43 -15.72
CA LYS A 152 -5.36 -5.42 -16.70
C LYS A 152 -4.19 -6.09 -17.41
N ASN A 153 -3.18 -5.29 -17.79
CA ASN A 153 -2.10 -5.74 -18.67
C ASN A 153 -0.89 -6.26 -17.87
N HIS A 154 -0.77 -5.83 -16.60
CA HIS A 154 0.31 -6.16 -15.68
C HIS A 154 -0.24 -6.61 -14.32
N PRO A 155 -0.89 -7.79 -14.27
CA PRO A 155 -1.50 -8.30 -13.03
C PRO A 155 -0.48 -8.62 -11.94
N GLU A 156 0.81 -8.72 -12.28
CA GLU A 156 1.92 -8.88 -11.34
C GLU A 156 2.18 -7.62 -10.51
N THR A 157 1.74 -6.46 -11.00
CA THR A 157 2.01 -5.16 -10.36
C THR A 157 0.99 -4.86 -9.26
N TYR A 158 1.49 -4.59 -8.07
CA TYR A 158 0.65 -4.13 -6.95
C TYR A 158 0.39 -2.63 -7.07
N LEU A 159 -0.87 -2.27 -7.35
CA LEU A 159 -1.29 -0.89 -7.54
C LEU A 159 -1.81 -0.27 -6.26
N MET A 160 -1.27 0.89 -5.87
CA MET A 160 -1.79 1.72 -4.80
C MET A 160 -2.20 3.09 -5.32
N MET A 161 -3.39 3.53 -4.96
CA MET A 161 -3.94 4.85 -5.23
C MET A 161 -3.99 5.65 -3.94
N LEU A 162 -3.10 6.61 -3.78
CA LEU A 162 -3.13 7.54 -2.65
C LEU A 162 -3.82 8.83 -3.07
N LEU A 163 -4.97 9.11 -2.46
CA LEU A 163 -5.80 10.28 -2.74
C LEU A 163 -5.69 11.26 -1.56
N ILE A 164 -5.09 12.42 -1.79
CA ILE A 164 -4.94 13.48 -0.79
C ILE A 164 -5.76 14.69 -1.23
N ASP A 165 -6.51 15.27 -0.29
CA ASP A 165 -7.34 16.46 -0.53
C ASP A 165 -8.44 16.24 -1.59
N GLU A 166 -8.89 14.99 -1.75
CA GLU A 166 -9.95 14.63 -2.67
C GLU A 166 -11.32 14.58 -1.96
N ARG A 167 -12.41 14.64 -2.73
CA ARG A 167 -13.74 14.57 -2.19
C ARG A 167 -14.16 13.14 -1.87
N PRO A 168 -14.95 12.89 -0.81
CA PRO A 168 -15.39 11.54 -0.44
C PRO A 168 -16.09 10.78 -1.56
N GLU A 169 -16.88 11.46 -2.38
CA GLU A 169 -17.54 10.86 -3.55
C GLU A 169 -16.56 10.42 -4.63
N GLU A 170 -15.46 11.17 -4.85
CA GLU A 170 -14.40 10.81 -5.81
C GLU A 170 -13.58 9.61 -5.30
N VAL A 171 -13.31 9.55 -4.00
CA VAL A 171 -12.66 8.41 -3.35
C VAL A 171 -13.49 7.13 -3.51
N THR A 172 -14.80 7.22 -3.24
CA THR A 172 -15.72 6.09 -3.37
C THR A 172 -15.81 5.60 -4.82
N ASP A 173 -15.87 6.53 -5.77
CA ASP A 173 -15.91 6.20 -7.19
C ASP A 173 -14.58 5.54 -7.63
N MET A 174 -13.43 6.04 -7.17
CA MET A 174 -12.13 5.43 -7.44
C MET A 174 -12.06 4.00 -6.91
N ALA A 175 -12.45 3.78 -5.65
CA ALA A 175 -12.43 2.46 -5.02
C ALA A 175 -13.33 1.43 -5.73
N ARG A 176 -14.41 1.88 -6.37
CA ARG A 176 -15.32 0.99 -7.12
C ARG A 176 -14.88 0.72 -8.55
N THR A 177 -14.15 1.63 -9.16
CA THR A 177 -13.85 1.62 -10.60
C THR A 177 -12.44 1.22 -10.95
N VAL A 178 -11.52 1.25 -9.98
CA VAL A 178 -10.10 0.88 -10.18
C VAL A 178 -9.78 -0.39 -9.41
N ASN A 179 -9.13 -1.33 -10.06
CA ASN A 179 -8.61 -2.53 -9.41
C ASN A 179 -7.24 -2.22 -8.77
N ALA A 180 -7.28 -1.49 -7.66
CA ALA A 180 -6.10 -1.09 -6.89
C ALA A 180 -6.47 -0.95 -5.42
N GLU A 181 -5.48 -0.95 -4.53
CA GLU A 181 -5.68 -0.51 -3.16
C GLU A 181 -5.88 1.00 -3.14
N VAL A 182 -7.02 1.47 -2.66
CA VAL A 182 -7.32 2.91 -2.56
C VAL A 182 -7.23 3.36 -1.12
N ILE A 183 -6.32 4.31 -0.87
CA ILE A 183 -6.08 4.91 0.44
C ILE A 183 -6.34 6.42 0.29
N ALA A 184 -7.11 6.99 1.19
CA ALA A 184 -7.53 8.37 1.04
C ALA A 184 -7.41 9.17 2.33
N SER A 185 -7.17 10.46 2.15
CA SER A 185 -7.36 11.50 3.14
C SER A 185 -8.12 12.64 2.49
N THR A 186 -9.36 12.83 2.93
CA THR A 186 -10.30 13.78 2.33
C THR A 186 -10.00 15.22 2.72
N PHE A 187 -10.55 16.18 1.98
CA PHE A 187 -10.25 17.61 2.10
C PHE A 187 -10.64 18.22 3.47
N ASP A 188 -11.50 17.57 4.22
CA ASP A 188 -11.97 17.98 5.55
C ASP A 188 -11.04 17.52 6.68
N GLU A 189 -10.02 16.75 6.38
CA GLU A 189 -9.06 16.25 7.36
C GLU A 189 -7.90 17.24 7.60
N PRO A 190 -7.32 17.25 8.82
CA PRO A 190 -6.18 18.11 9.11
C PRO A 190 -4.92 17.71 8.35
N ALA A 191 -4.06 18.68 8.03
CA ALA A 191 -2.83 18.47 7.26
C ALA A 191 -1.89 17.39 7.84
N GLU A 192 -1.81 17.27 9.16
CA GLU A 192 -1.01 16.25 9.85
C GLU A 192 -1.46 14.83 9.48
N ARG A 193 -2.76 14.65 9.26
CA ARG A 193 -3.32 13.37 8.84
C ARG A 193 -2.92 13.02 7.41
N HIS A 194 -2.93 14.00 6.51
CA HIS A 194 -2.43 13.82 5.15
C HIS A 194 -0.98 13.36 5.13
N VAL A 195 -0.12 14.01 5.92
CA VAL A 195 1.29 13.64 6.04
C VAL A 195 1.45 12.22 6.57
N LYS A 196 0.76 11.89 7.67
CA LYS A 196 0.86 10.56 8.29
C LYS A 196 0.43 9.44 7.34
N ILE A 197 -0.67 9.62 6.61
CA ILE A 197 -1.13 8.63 5.63
C ILE A 197 -0.10 8.49 4.50
N ALA A 198 0.43 9.60 3.98
CA ALA A 198 1.44 9.55 2.93
C ALA A 198 2.71 8.83 3.38
N GLU A 199 3.16 9.05 4.61
CA GLU A 199 4.34 8.37 5.17
C GLU A 199 4.13 6.86 5.30
N ILE A 200 2.96 6.42 5.79
CA ILE A 200 2.72 4.98 5.98
C ILE A 200 2.59 4.26 4.64
N VAL A 201 1.94 4.88 3.65
CA VAL A 201 1.84 4.34 2.29
C VAL A 201 3.20 4.26 1.62
N LEU A 202 4.04 5.29 1.77
CA LEU A 202 5.41 5.28 1.26
C LEU A 202 6.24 4.15 1.89
N ASN A 203 6.13 3.99 3.21
CA ASN A 203 6.83 2.92 3.91
C ASN A 203 6.34 1.54 3.46
N LYS A 204 5.03 1.36 3.30
CA LYS A 204 4.45 0.12 2.76
C LYS A 204 5.01 -0.19 1.37
N ALA A 205 5.00 0.78 0.46
CA ALA A 205 5.55 0.61 -0.88
C ALA A 205 7.03 0.19 -0.86
N LYS A 206 7.86 0.88 -0.05
CA LYS A 206 9.27 0.52 0.12
C LYS A 206 9.48 -0.91 0.61
N ARG A 207 8.69 -1.34 1.63
CA ARG A 207 8.80 -2.70 2.18
C ARG A 207 8.42 -3.77 1.16
N MET A 208 7.39 -3.52 0.37
CA MET A 208 6.99 -4.44 -0.70
C MET A 208 8.06 -4.54 -1.79
N VAL A 209 8.66 -3.42 -2.20
CA VAL A 209 9.77 -3.41 -3.19
C VAL A 209 10.99 -4.17 -2.65
N GLU A 210 11.33 -4.05 -1.35
CA GLU A 210 12.41 -4.83 -0.72
C GLU A 210 12.18 -6.35 -0.82
N CYS A 211 10.93 -6.77 -0.94
CA CYS A 211 10.54 -8.17 -1.10
C CYS A 211 10.40 -8.60 -2.57
N GLY A 212 10.77 -7.74 -3.52
CA GLY A 212 10.76 -8.04 -4.95
C GLY A 212 9.40 -7.89 -5.64
N HIS A 213 8.44 -7.21 -5.02
CA HIS A 213 7.17 -6.90 -5.67
C HIS A 213 7.31 -5.67 -6.57
N ASP A 214 6.66 -5.74 -7.73
CA ASP A 214 6.44 -4.58 -8.60
C ASP A 214 5.31 -3.72 -8.01
N VAL A 215 5.60 -2.48 -7.58
CA VAL A 215 4.67 -1.58 -6.90
C VAL A 215 4.51 -0.28 -7.68
#